data_a8b1686731cc5ebcd0c282b5c1b440a1
#
_entry.id   a8b1686731cc5ebcd0c282b5c1b440a1
#
_cell.length_a   1.000
_cell.length_b   1.000
_cell.length_c   1.000
_cell.angle_alpha   90.00
_cell.angle_beta   90.00
_cell.angle_gamma   90.00
#
_symmetry.space_group_name_H-M   'P 1'
#
loop_
_entity.id
_entity.type
_entity.pdbx_description
1 polymer ?
#
loop_
_entity_poly.entity_id
_entity_poly.type
_entity_poly.pdbx_seq_one_letter_code
_entity_poly.pdbx_strand_id
1 'polypeptide(L)'
;MQPDLIKTDINDHNEMQRTYYGTKIKKTMTPVDSYYVNRHVDKLITASGIEPAHQILEVGCGMGKFTLPLLDKGFQITGVDLSPFLLEQFQEYNTKAHHVELICSDILDMPKKLNARFDHVIGFFTLHHFLELEEYFVAMAKLLKPGGKISFVEPNPYNPLYYVQMAITPSMTWKGDKGILNMVKGKFQKAATHAQLNTPQITKYGFFPPFVVNKNPGRVTENFLEKLKIFKGVSAFQVVSFTKP
;
A
#
# COMPACT_ATOMS: atom_id res chain seq x y z
N MET A 1 20.67 18.55 -0.66
CA MET A 1 21.31 17.35 -0.04
C MET A 1 22.05 16.62 -1.15
N GLN A 2 23.23 16.10 -0.90
CA GLN A 2 24.00 15.40 -1.95
C GLN A 2 23.31 14.06 -2.27
N PRO A 3 23.18 13.66 -3.56
CA PRO A 3 22.47 12.44 -3.98
C PRO A 3 23.00 11.16 -3.31
N ASP A 4 24.30 11.07 -3.07
CA ASP A 4 24.93 9.90 -2.45
C ASP A 4 24.54 9.72 -0.97
N LEU A 5 24.33 10.83 -0.23
CA LEU A 5 23.86 10.78 1.16
C LEU A 5 22.40 10.27 1.24
N ILE A 6 21.54 10.75 0.32
CA ILE A 6 20.15 10.27 0.26
C ILE A 6 20.09 8.76 -0.01
N LYS A 7 20.93 8.28 -0.92
CA LYS A 7 20.97 6.84 -1.26
C LYS A 7 21.46 5.98 -0.09
N THR A 8 22.45 6.47 0.67
CA THR A 8 22.91 5.78 1.87
C THR A 8 21.83 5.70 2.92
N ASP A 9 21.14 6.81 3.20
CA ASP A 9 20.04 6.87 4.17
C ASP A 9 18.87 5.91 3.79
N ILE A 10 18.55 5.83 2.49
CA ILE A 10 17.53 4.91 1.98
C ILE A 10 17.96 3.46 2.18
N ASN A 11 19.21 3.10 1.85
CA ASN A 11 19.72 1.74 2.00
C ASN A 11 19.69 1.28 3.46
N ASP A 12 20.17 2.12 4.38
CA ASP A 12 20.16 1.84 5.82
C ASP A 12 18.72 1.67 6.35
N HIS A 13 17.81 2.52 5.87
CA HIS A 13 16.40 2.42 6.21
C HIS A 13 15.78 1.10 5.71
N ASN A 14 16.05 0.72 4.46
CA ASN A 14 15.53 -0.51 3.86
C ASN A 14 16.08 -1.76 4.54
N GLU A 15 17.36 -1.75 4.96
CA GLU A 15 17.94 -2.84 5.74
C GLU A 15 17.27 -2.98 7.12
N MET A 16 16.98 -1.85 7.76
CA MET A 16 16.18 -1.85 8.99
C MET A 16 14.79 -2.43 8.77
N GLN A 17 14.12 -2.10 7.65
CA GLN A 17 12.82 -2.66 7.29
C GLN A 17 12.90 -4.18 7.03
N ARG A 18 13.91 -4.64 6.28
CA ARG A 18 14.16 -6.08 6.06
C ARG A 18 14.33 -6.82 7.37
N THR A 19 15.14 -6.31 8.29
CA THR A 19 15.36 -6.91 9.61
C THR A 19 14.06 -6.93 10.43
N TYR A 20 13.32 -5.83 10.44
CA TYR A 20 12.09 -5.69 11.24
C TYR A 20 10.96 -6.60 10.76
N TYR A 21 10.83 -6.81 9.44
CA TYR A 21 9.79 -7.65 8.84
C TYR A 21 10.26 -9.05 8.47
N GLY A 22 11.58 -9.30 8.42
CA GLY A 22 12.18 -10.53 7.92
C GLY A 22 12.35 -11.66 8.94
N THR A 23 11.94 -11.49 10.20
CA THR A 23 12.27 -12.46 11.25
C THR A 23 11.06 -13.08 11.96
N LYS A 24 9.88 -12.47 11.86
CA LYS A 24 8.69 -12.95 12.58
C LYS A 24 7.41 -12.65 11.80
N ILE A 25 6.52 -13.64 11.75
CA ILE A 25 5.16 -13.45 11.25
C ILE A 25 4.41 -12.53 12.20
N LYS A 26 4.00 -11.36 11.69
CA LYS A 26 3.13 -10.45 12.43
C LYS A 26 1.67 -10.77 12.11
N LYS A 27 0.87 -10.94 13.15
CA LYS A 27 -0.55 -11.25 13.03
C LYS A 27 -1.33 -10.25 12.15
N THR A 28 -0.89 -8.99 12.14
CA THR A 28 -1.47 -7.92 11.31
C THR A 28 -1.18 -8.09 9.82
N MET A 29 -0.15 -8.84 9.43
CA MET A 29 0.26 -9.09 8.04
C MET A 29 -0.27 -10.41 7.48
N THR A 30 -0.73 -11.32 8.36
CA THR A 30 -1.21 -12.65 7.96
C THR A 30 -2.42 -12.54 7.04
N PRO A 31 -2.43 -13.26 5.91
CA PRO A 31 -3.60 -13.37 5.05
C PRO A 31 -4.80 -13.93 5.83
N VAL A 32 -5.94 -13.29 5.66
CA VAL A 32 -7.20 -13.71 6.28
C VAL A 32 -8.36 -13.24 5.41
N ASP A 33 -9.28 -14.15 5.11
CA ASP A 33 -10.54 -13.75 4.50
C ASP A 33 -11.41 -13.04 5.55
N SER A 34 -11.57 -11.75 5.37
CA SER A 34 -12.37 -10.91 6.27
C SER A 34 -12.99 -9.74 5.52
N TYR A 35 -14.12 -9.25 6.02
CA TYR A 35 -14.72 -8.05 5.47
C TYR A 35 -13.76 -6.86 5.45
N TYR A 36 -12.94 -6.71 6.49
CA TYR A 36 -11.94 -5.64 6.57
C TYR A 36 -10.96 -5.70 5.40
N VAL A 37 -10.37 -6.86 5.12
CA VAL A 37 -9.41 -7.04 4.01
C VAL A 37 -10.09 -6.81 2.67
N ASN A 38 -11.23 -7.49 2.43
CA ASN A 38 -11.96 -7.37 1.17
C ASN A 38 -12.40 -5.95 0.88
N ARG A 39 -12.77 -5.20 1.91
CA ARG A 39 -13.13 -3.78 1.78
C ARG A 39 -11.98 -2.91 1.28
N HIS A 40 -10.76 -3.09 1.80
CA HIS A 40 -9.59 -2.35 1.30
C HIS A 40 -9.32 -2.66 -0.18
N VAL A 41 -9.41 -3.94 -0.54
CA VAL A 41 -9.30 -4.40 -1.93
C VAL A 41 -10.35 -3.73 -2.81
N ASP A 42 -11.63 -3.78 -2.42
CA ASP A 42 -12.72 -3.19 -3.19
C ASP A 42 -12.61 -1.65 -3.32
N LYS A 43 -12.14 -0.98 -2.27
CA LYS A 43 -11.90 0.47 -2.31
C LYS A 43 -10.75 0.83 -3.25
N LEU A 44 -9.67 0.02 -3.27
CA LEU A 44 -8.59 0.20 -4.24
C LEU A 44 -9.09 -0.02 -5.66
N ILE A 45 -9.76 -1.14 -5.94
CA ILE A 45 -10.32 -1.47 -7.27
C ILE A 45 -11.17 -0.29 -7.78
N THR A 46 -12.11 0.17 -6.94
CA THR A 46 -13.03 1.25 -7.32
C THR A 46 -12.30 2.57 -7.61
N ALA A 47 -11.31 2.93 -6.78
CA ALA A 47 -10.61 4.21 -6.91
C ALA A 47 -9.56 4.21 -8.04
N SER A 48 -8.88 3.09 -8.27
CA SER A 48 -7.86 2.95 -9.30
C SER A 48 -8.45 2.66 -10.68
N GLY A 49 -9.61 1.98 -10.73
CA GLY A 49 -10.19 1.49 -11.97
C GLY A 49 -9.40 0.31 -12.57
N ILE A 50 -8.75 -0.51 -11.73
CA ILE A 50 -8.07 -1.73 -12.22
C ILE A 50 -9.11 -2.73 -12.74
N GLU A 51 -8.72 -3.48 -13.76
CA GLU A 51 -9.51 -4.52 -14.40
C GLU A 51 -8.68 -5.81 -14.52
N PRO A 52 -9.30 -7.00 -14.59
CA PRO A 52 -8.58 -8.27 -14.67
C PRO A 52 -7.61 -8.39 -15.85
N ALA A 53 -7.87 -7.67 -16.95
CA ALA A 53 -6.99 -7.65 -18.12
C ALA A 53 -5.71 -6.81 -17.95
N HIS A 54 -5.65 -5.96 -16.92
CA HIS A 54 -4.50 -5.09 -16.69
C HIS A 54 -3.32 -5.85 -16.10
N GLN A 55 -2.10 -5.43 -16.50
CA GLN A 55 -0.86 -5.85 -15.88
C GLN A 55 -0.61 -4.99 -14.63
N ILE A 56 -0.61 -5.60 -13.46
CA ILE A 56 -0.58 -4.89 -12.18
C ILE A 56 0.69 -5.28 -11.42
N LEU A 57 1.42 -4.29 -10.91
CA LEU A 57 2.51 -4.47 -9.95
C LEU A 57 2.01 -4.08 -8.56
N GLU A 58 2.07 -5.00 -7.60
CA GLU A 58 1.84 -4.69 -6.18
C GLU A 58 3.16 -4.51 -5.46
N VAL A 59 3.36 -3.32 -4.86
CA VAL A 59 4.56 -2.96 -4.10
C VAL A 59 4.32 -3.18 -2.61
N GLY A 60 5.22 -3.97 -1.99
CA GLY A 60 5.06 -4.39 -0.61
C GLY A 60 4.00 -5.48 -0.45
N CYS A 61 4.00 -6.48 -1.34
CA CYS A 61 3.00 -7.55 -1.34
C CYS A 61 3.06 -8.45 -0.09
N GLY A 62 4.20 -8.44 0.62
CA GLY A 62 4.40 -9.19 1.85
C GLY A 62 4.03 -10.67 1.73
N MET A 63 3.22 -11.16 2.66
CA MET A 63 2.71 -12.53 2.68
C MET A 63 1.43 -12.73 1.84
N GLY A 64 1.05 -11.76 0.99
CA GLY A 64 -0.12 -11.86 0.12
C GLY A 64 -1.46 -11.48 0.74
N LYS A 65 -1.48 -10.76 1.86
CA LYS A 65 -2.72 -10.42 2.57
C LYS A 65 -3.77 -9.74 1.69
N PHE A 66 -3.34 -8.86 0.79
CA PHE A 66 -4.21 -8.16 -0.15
C PHE A 66 -4.08 -8.71 -1.58
N THR A 67 -2.92 -9.28 -1.91
CA THR A 67 -2.67 -9.92 -3.21
C THR A 67 -3.57 -11.12 -3.44
N LEU A 68 -3.68 -12.04 -2.47
CA LEU A 68 -4.47 -13.26 -2.63
C LEU A 68 -5.95 -12.98 -2.91
N PRO A 69 -6.64 -12.05 -2.21
CA PRO A 69 -7.99 -11.64 -2.58
C PRO A 69 -8.11 -10.99 -3.98
N LEU A 70 -7.09 -10.30 -4.46
CA LEU A 70 -7.05 -9.78 -5.84
C LEU A 70 -6.94 -10.93 -6.85
N LEU A 71 -6.04 -11.91 -6.59
CA LEU A 71 -5.91 -13.11 -7.42
C LEU A 71 -7.21 -13.93 -7.44
N ASP A 72 -7.89 -14.05 -6.30
CA ASP A 72 -9.22 -14.68 -6.20
C ASP A 72 -10.29 -13.98 -7.06
N LYS A 73 -10.14 -12.68 -7.31
CA LYS A 73 -11.01 -11.90 -8.19
C LYS A 73 -10.57 -11.93 -9.66
N GLY A 74 -9.53 -12.71 -10.00
CA GLY A 74 -9.05 -12.92 -11.37
C GLY A 74 -8.07 -11.85 -11.87
N PHE A 75 -7.52 -10.98 -11.00
CA PHE A 75 -6.50 -10.02 -11.39
C PHE A 75 -5.15 -10.68 -11.64
N GLN A 76 -4.38 -10.12 -12.58
CA GLN A 76 -3.02 -10.56 -12.87
C GLN A 76 -2.03 -9.67 -12.12
N ILE A 77 -1.37 -10.22 -11.10
CA ILE A 77 -0.50 -9.48 -10.20
C ILE A 77 0.95 -9.97 -10.33
N THR A 78 1.89 -9.04 -10.48
CA THR A 78 3.30 -9.23 -10.13
C THR A 78 3.50 -8.60 -8.76
N GLY A 79 4.00 -9.35 -7.77
CA GLY A 79 4.28 -8.85 -6.43
C GLY A 79 5.76 -8.50 -6.26
N VAL A 80 6.07 -7.38 -5.61
CA VAL A 80 7.44 -7.05 -5.19
C VAL A 80 7.47 -6.76 -3.70
N ASP A 81 8.47 -7.32 -3.01
CA ASP A 81 8.73 -7.05 -1.60
C ASP A 81 10.24 -7.09 -1.30
N LEU A 82 10.67 -6.36 -0.28
CA LEU A 82 12.07 -6.34 0.17
C LEU A 82 12.49 -7.60 0.92
N SER A 83 11.54 -8.31 1.53
CA SER A 83 11.79 -9.41 2.44
C SER A 83 11.63 -10.77 1.75
N PRO A 84 12.73 -11.53 1.52
CA PRO A 84 12.63 -12.89 1.01
C PRO A 84 11.80 -13.79 1.92
N PHE A 85 11.89 -13.59 3.25
CA PHE A 85 11.09 -14.32 4.23
C PHE A 85 9.59 -14.14 4.02
N LEU A 86 9.13 -12.89 3.77
CA LEU A 86 7.71 -12.65 3.53
C LEU A 86 7.24 -13.26 2.21
N LEU A 87 8.09 -13.28 1.18
CA LEU A 87 7.76 -13.92 -0.10
C LEU A 87 7.72 -15.46 0.02
N GLU A 88 8.56 -16.07 0.85
CA GLU A 88 8.45 -17.51 1.19
C GLU A 88 7.11 -17.78 1.88
N GLN A 89 6.74 -16.96 2.87
CA GLN A 89 5.44 -17.08 3.53
C GLN A 89 4.28 -16.84 2.57
N PHE A 90 4.42 -15.98 1.57
CA PHE A 90 3.42 -15.80 0.53
C PHE A 90 3.12 -17.13 -0.18
N GLN A 91 4.15 -17.89 -0.54
CA GLN A 91 3.96 -19.18 -1.20
C GLN A 91 3.19 -20.17 -0.31
N GLU A 92 3.47 -20.19 0.99
CA GLU A 92 2.76 -21.02 1.97
C GLU A 92 1.27 -20.66 2.08
N TYR A 93 0.95 -19.34 2.04
CA TYR A 93 -0.44 -18.86 2.08
C TYR A 93 -1.18 -18.97 0.74
N ASN A 94 -0.47 -19.16 -0.38
CA ASN A 94 -1.07 -19.32 -1.71
C ASN A 94 -1.61 -20.75 -1.91
N THR A 95 -2.48 -21.22 -1.03
CA THR A 95 -3.03 -22.58 -1.01
C THR A 95 -3.87 -22.93 -2.24
N LYS A 96 -4.35 -21.92 -2.97
CA LYS A 96 -5.09 -22.09 -4.23
C LYS A 96 -4.18 -22.22 -5.45
N ALA A 97 -2.87 -22.19 -5.24
CA ALA A 97 -1.85 -22.27 -6.29
C ALA A 97 -2.04 -21.24 -7.43
N HIS A 98 -2.46 -20.02 -7.08
CA HIS A 98 -2.53 -18.94 -8.05
C HIS A 98 -1.17 -18.69 -8.68
N HIS A 99 -1.16 -18.51 -10.01
CA HIS A 99 0.06 -18.08 -10.69
C HIS A 99 0.35 -16.61 -10.40
N VAL A 100 1.50 -16.33 -9.79
CA VAL A 100 1.94 -14.98 -9.44
C VAL A 100 3.46 -14.88 -9.59
N GLU A 101 3.93 -13.85 -10.28
CA GLU A 101 5.35 -13.52 -10.34
C GLU A 101 5.72 -12.75 -9.08
N LEU A 102 6.66 -13.27 -8.27
CA LEU A 102 7.16 -12.63 -7.06
C LEU A 102 8.61 -12.19 -7.26
N ILE A 103 8.90 -10.92 -6.96
CA ILE A 103 10.21 -10.30 -7.12
C ILE A 103 10.71 -9.83 -5.75
N CYS A 104 11.85 -10.39 -5.30
CA CYS A 104 12.53 -9.91 -4.11
C CYS A 104 13.47 -8.76 -4.49
N SER A 105 13.02 -7.52 -4.33
CA SER A 105 13.79 -6.33 -4.71
C SER A 105 13.28 -5.08 -4.02
N ASP A 106 14.16 -4.07 -3.92
CA ASP A 106 13.70 -2.69 -3.75
C ASP A 106 13.05 -2.22 -5.06
N ILE A 107 11.99 -1.43 -4.96
CA ILE A 107 11.34 -0.80 -6.12
C ILE A 107 12.29 0.17 -6.85
N LEU A 108 13.28 0.72 -6.15
CA LEU A 108 14.32 1.58 -6.73
C LEU A 108 15.28 0.81 -7.62
N ASP A 109 15.46 -0.48 -7.38
CA ASP A 109 16.41 -1.37 -8.07
C ASP A 109 15.72 -2.31 -9.08
N MET A 110 14.48 -2.02 -9.46
CA MET A 110 13.74 -2.86 -10.40
C MET A 110 14.44 -2.97 -11.76
N PRO A 111 14.49 -4.17 -12.37
CA PRO A 111 15.14 -4.37 -13.66
C PRO A 111 14.57 -3.49 -14.77
N LYS A 112 15.43 -2.84 -15.56
CA LYS A 112 15.04 -1.95 -16.67
C LYS A 112 14.10 -2.61 -17.69
N LYS A 113 14.16 -3.95 -17.85
CA LYS A 113 13.24 -4.71 -18.73
C LYS A 113 11.77 -4.64 -18.31
N LEU A 114 11.50 -4.18 -17.08
CA LEU A 114 10.15 -3.98 -16.55
C LEU A 114 9.63 -2.55 -16.76
N ASN A 115 10.44 -1.65 -17.33
CA ASN A 115 9.98 -0.29 -17.64
C ASN A 115 8.81 -0.33 -18.65
N ALA A 116 7.81 0.52 -18.42
CA ALA A 116 6.60 0.62 -19.22
C ALA A 116 5.85 -0.72 -19.41
N ARG A 117 5.95 -1.63 -18.44
CA ARG A 117 5.27 -2.93 -18.47
C ARG A 117 3.87 -2.90 -17.88
N PHE A 118 3.65 -2.09 -16.83
CA PHE A 118 2.45 -2.17 -16.01
C PHE A 118 1.42 -1.10 -16.37
N ASP A 119 0.15 -1.48 -16.35
CA ASP A 119 -0.98 -0.56 -16.44
C ASP A 119 -1.22 0.12 -15.08
N HIS A 120 -0.96 -0.62 -13.99
CA HIS A 120 -1.10 -0.11 -12.63
C HIS A 120 0.06 -0.54 -11.73
N VAL A 121 0.48 0.38 -10.85
CA VAL A 121 1.29 0.08 -9.68
C VAL A 121 0.40 0.34 -8.46
N ILE A 122 0.23 -0.67 -7.63
CA ILE A 122 -0.63 -0.61 -6.45
C ILE A 122 0.13 -0.96 -5.18
N GLY A 123 -0.46 -0.69 -4.03
CA GLY A 123 0.03 -1.18 -2.75
C GLY A 123 -0.94 -0.88 -1.60
N PHE A 124 -0.73 -1.58 -0.51
CA PHE A 124 -1.54 -1.48 0.69
C PHE A 124 -0.65 -1.27 1.91
N PHE A 125 -0.81 -0.12 2.54
CA PHE A 125 -0.08 0.20 3.78
C PHE A 125 1.44 0.13 3.63
N THR A 126 1.97 0.63 2.52
CA THR A 126 3.39 0.52 2.14
C THR A 126 4.07 1.88 1.99
N LEU A 127 3.38 2.92 1.45
CA LEU A 127 4.02 4.22 1.18
C LEU A 127 4.58 4.88 2.44
N HIS A 128 3.94 4.70 3.59
CA HIS A 128 4.42 5.29 4.84
C HIS A 128 5.72 4.67 5.36
N HIS A 129 6.17 3.56 4.76
CA HIS A 129 7.48 2.98 5.02
C HIS A 129 8.58 3.54 4.12
N PHE A 130 8.24 4.31 3.08
CA PHE A 130 9.24 4.91 2.19
C PHE A 130 9.84 6.18 2.81
N LEU A 131 11.17 6.26 2.84
CA LEU A 131 11.86 7.40 3.43
C LEU A 131 11.70 8.66 2.56
N GLU A 132 11.93 8.55 1.25
CA GLU A 132 11.90 9.64 0.27
C GLU A 132 10.87 9.32 -0.82
N LEU A 133 9.62 9.78 -0.64
CA LEU A 133 8.52 9.48 -1.55
C LEU A 133 8.82 9.87 -3.00
N GLU A 134 9.52 10.96 -3.22
CA GLU A 134 9.85 11.50 -4.53
C GLU A 134 10.61 10.48 -5.37
N GLU A 135 11.66 9.86 -4.81
CA GLU A 135 12.49 8.87 -5.51
C GLU A 135 11.69 7.60 -5.84
N TYR A 136 10.89 7.13 -4.89
CA TYR A 136 10.05 5.95 -5.10
C TYR A 136 8.97 6.21 -6.16
N PHE A 137 8.39 7.40 -6.21
CA PHE A 137 7.41 7.76 -7.24
C PHE A 137 8.03 7.84 -8.64
N VAL A 138 9.26 8.35 -8.76
CA VAL A 138 10.02 8.32 -10.03
C VAL A 138 10.27 6.88 -10.48
N ALA A 139 10.68 6.00 -9.55
CA ALA A 139 10.91 4.59 -9.87
C ALA A 139 9.62 3.89 -10.35
N MET A 140 8.52 4.07 -9.60
CA MET A 140 7.21 3.51 -9.97
C MET A 140 6.70 4.06 -11.31
N ALA A 141 6.87 5.37 -11.57
CA ALA A 141 6.45 5.98 -12.82
C ALA A 141 7.21 5.42 -14.05
N LYS A 142 8.47 5.01 -13.90
CA LYS A 142 9.22 4.34 -14.98
C LYS A 142 8.64 2.98 -15.35
N LEU A 143 8.06 2.26 -14.38
CA LEU A 143 7.46 0.94 -14.58
C LEU A 143 6.09 1.02 -15.27
N LEU A 144 5.41 2.17 -15.18
CA LEU A 144 4.10 2.38 -15.79
C LEU A 144 4.19 2.63 -17.31
N LYS A 145 3.23 2.07 -18.03
CA LYS A 145 2.87 2.50 -19.39
C LYS A 145 2.38 3.96 -19.40
N PRO A 146 2.42 4.67 -20.53
CA PRO A 146 1.68 5.93 -20.68
C PRO A 146 0.18 5.74 -20.33
N GLY A 147 -0.41 6.67 -19.61
CA GLY A 147 -1.78 6.56 -19.09
C GLY A 147 -1.95 5.66 -17.87
N GLY A 148 -0.91 4.94 -17.47
CA GLY A 148 -0.94 4.05 -16.31
C GLY A 148 -1.09 4.81 -14.98
N LYS A 149 -1.47 4.09 -13.91
CA LYS A 149 -1.76 4.71 -12.60
C LYS A 149 -0.95 4.09 -11.47
N ILE A 150 -0.58 4.93 -10.50
CA ILE A 150 -0.12 4.52 -9.17
C ILE A 150 -1.28 4.70 -8.20
N SER A 151 -1.63 3.67 -7.42
CA SER A 151 -2.74 3.77 -6.45
C SER A 151 -2.41 3.00 -5.16
N PHE A 152 -2.47 3.69 -4.02
CA PHE A 152 -2.16 3.10 -2.73
C PHE A 152 -3.28 3.31 -1.72
N VAL A 153 -3.52 2.29 -0.91
CA VAL A 153 -4.33 2.38 0.31
C VAL A 153 -3.40 2.70 1.47
N GLU A 154 -3.66 3.82 2.16
CA GLU A 154 -2.84 4.27 3.28
C GLU A 154 -3.71 4.73 4.47
N PRO A 155 -3.18 4.71 5.70
CA PRO A 155 -3.83 5.37 6.80
C PRO A 155 -3.98 6.87 6.54
N ASN A 156 -5.06 7.45 7.04
CA ASN A 156 -5.25 8.90 6.99
C ASN A 156 -4.64 9.53 8.25
N PRO A 157 -3.60 10.37 8.14
CA PRO A 157 -2.94 10.98 9.29
C PRO A 157 -3.83 11.93 10.10
N TYR A 158 -4.96 12.35 9.55
CA TYR A 158 -5.93 13.20 10.24
C TYR A 158 -6.94 12.41 11.09
N ASN A 159 -6.83 11.06 11.14
CA ASN A 159 -7.67 10.25 12.00
C ASN A 159 -7.10 10.19 13.43
N PRO A 160 -7.77 10.77 14.45
CA PRO A 160 -7.25 10.77 15.81
C PRO A 160 -7.22 9.36 16.44
N LEU A 161 -8.11 8.45 16.02
CA LEU A 161 -8.19 7.09 16.55
C LEU A 161 -6.97 6.26 16.18
N TYR A 162 -6.32 6.59 15.06
CA TYR A 162 -5.07 5.93 14.67
C TYR A 162 -3.97 6.11 15.72
N TYR A 163 -3.82 7.31 16.27
CA TYR A 163 -2.81 7.60 17.30
C TYR A 163 -3.14 6.91 18.63
N VAL A 164 -4.44 6.83 18.96
CA VAL A 164 -4.89 6.02 20.10
C VAL A 164 -4.55 4.55 19.89
N GLN A 165 -4.84 3.99 18.70
CA GLN A 165 -4.50 2.62 18.36
C GLN A 165 -2.98 2.37 18.45
N MET A 166 -2.17 3.28 17.96
CA MET A 166 -0.70 3.20 18.06
C MET A 166 -0.23 3.13 19.52
N ALA A 167 -0.84 3.93 20.39
CA ALA A 167 -0.48 3.97 21.81
C ALA A 167 -0.83 2.67 22.57
N ILE A 168 -1.91 1.96 22.18
CA ILE A 168 -2.40 0.76 22.87
C ILE A 168 -2.00 -0.56 22.20
N THR A 169 -1.39 -0.54 21.01
CA THR A 169 -1.03 -1.74 20.26
C THR A 169 0.48 -2.01 20.38
N PRO A 170 0.93 -3.05 21.11
CA PRO A 170 2.36 -3.30 21.37
C PRO A 170 3.20 -3.53 20.11
N SER A 171 2.59 -3.96 19.00
CA SER A 171 3.26 -4.20 17.72
C SER A 171 3.42 -2.95 16.85
N MET A 172 2.80 -1.82 17.23
CA MET A 172 2.93 -0.53 16.57
C MET A 172 3.91 0.33 17.36
N THR A 173 4.84 0.96 16.66
CA THR A 173 5.83 1.82 17.30
C THR A 173 5.94 3.13 16.56
N TRP A 174 6.13 4.22 17.30
CA TRP A 174 6.34 5.54 16.69
C TRP A 174 7.50 5.53 15.69
N LYS A 175 8.58 4.80 16.00
CA LYS A 175 9.75 4.71 15.12
C LYS A 175 9.42 4.00 13.79
N GLY A 176 8.57 2.97 13.81
CA GLY A 176 8.17 2.20 12.61
C GLY A 176 7.08 2.88 11.79
N ASP A 177 6.17 3.61 12.48
CA ASP A 177 4.92 4.07 11.85
C ASP A 177 4.86 5.60 11.66
N LYS A 178 5.89 6.37 12.09
CA LYS A 178 5.93 7.85 11.95
C LYS A 178 5.78 8.35 10.52
N GLY A 179 6.11 7.53 9.54
CA GLY A 179 5.96 7.84 8.11
C GLY A 179 4.53 8.16 7.70
N ILE A 180 3.54 7.73 8.50
CA ILE A 180 2.12 8.10 8.30
C ILE A 180 1.92 9.62 8.29
N LEU A 181 2.69 10.39 9.04
CA LEU A 181 2.64 11.85 9.03
C LEU A 181 2.96 12.45 7.65
N ASN A 182 3.65 11.69 6.78
CA ASN A 182 3.94 12.08 5.41
C ASN A 182 2.78 11.77 4.44
N MET A 183 1.76 11.00 4.87
CA MET A 183 0.61 10.61 4.03
C MET A 183 -0.40 11.74 3.86
N VAL A 184 0.08 12.94 3.61
CA VAL A 184 -0.70 14.17 3.45
C VAL A 184 -0.65 14.68 2.01
N LYS A 185 -1.72 15.38 1.58
CA LYS A 185 -1.87 15.87 0.19
C LYS A 185 -0.64 16.64 -0.29
N GLY A 186 -0.03 17.50 0.53
CA GLY A 186 1.12 18.31 0.14
C GLY A 186 2.35 17.46 -0.21
N LYS A 187 2.62 16.39 0.56
CA LYS A 187 3.71 15.45 0.27
C LYS A 187 3.44 14.66 -1.00
N PHE A 188 2.21 14.17 -1.18
CA PHE A 188 1.79 13.49 -2.39
C PHE A 188 1.91 14.38 -3.62
N GLN A 189 1.51 15.64 -3.52
CA GLN A 189 1.64 16.60 -4.63
C GLN A 189 3.11 16.83 -5.01
N LYS A 190 4.00 16.96 -4.02
CA LYS A 190 5.43 17.14 -4.25
C LYS A 190 6.02 15.91 -4.97
N ALA A 191 5.71 14.70 -4.50
CA ALA A 191 6.17 13.45 -5.11
C ALA A 191 5.62 13.28 -6.54
N ALA A 192 4.33 13.60 -6.77
CA ALA A 192 3.72 13.57 -8.08
C ALA A 192 4.39 14.54 -9.06
N THR A 193 4.62 15.79 -8.65
CA THR A 193 5.30 16.78 -9.48
C THR A 193 6.72 16.33 -9.85
N HIS A 194 7.47 15.79 -8.89
CA HIS A 194 8.83 15.30 -9.12
C HIS A 194 8.86 14.12 -10.12
N ALA A 195 7.87 13.23 -10.03
CA ALA A 195 7.73 12.07 -10.91
C ALA A 195 6.96 12.37 -12.23
N GLN A 196 6.61 13.62 -12.50
CA GLN A 196 5.83 14.05 -13.68
C GLN A 196 4.47 13.33 -13.79
N LEU A 197 3.83 13.10 -12.65
CA LEU A 197 2.49 12.53 -12.56
C LEU A 197 1.44 13.63 -12.40
N ASN A 198 0.20 13.34 -12.75
CA ASN A 198 -0.92 14.23 -12.52
C ASN A 198 -1.19 14.47 -11.03
N THR A 199 -1.97 15.52 -10.73
CA THR A 199 -2.39 15.84 -9.37
C THR A 199 -3.07 14.64 -8.68
N PRO A 200 -2.70 14.31 -7.42
CA PRO A 200 -3.27 13.17 -6.72
C PRO A 200 -4.77 13.29 -6.50
N GLN A 201 -5.49 12.21 -6.78
CA GLN A 201 -6.87 12.01 -6.40
C GLN A 201 -6.89 11.24 -5.06
N ILE A 202 -7.59 11.78 -4.06
CA ILE A 202 -7.64 11.19 -2.72
C ILE A 202 -9.08 10.88 -2.35
N THR A 203 -9.38 9.61 -2.11
CA THR A 203 -10.67 9.13 -1.63
C THR A 203 -10.51 8.59 -0.21
N LYS A 204 -11.21 9.18 0.75
CA LYS A 204 -11.17 8.79 2.16
C LYS A 204 -12.33 7.88 2.53
N TYR A 205 -12.09 6.88 3.41
CA TYR A 205 -13.10 5.91 3.82
C TYR A 205 -12.72 5.24 5.16
N GLY A 206 -13.70 4.51 5.74
CA GLY A 206 -13.49 3.70 6.94
C GLY A 206 -13.36 4.53 8.21
N PHE A 207 -13.73 3.92 9.34
CA PHE A 207 -13.65 4.51 10.67
C PHE A 207 -13.19 3.52 11.72
N PHE A 208 -13.58 2.25 11.58
CA PHE A 208 -13.44 1.26 12.64
C PHE A 208 -12.32 0.25 12.41
N PRO A 209 -11.70 -0.25 13.48
CA PRO A 209 -10.72 -1.31 13.42
C PRO A 209 -11.36 -2.67 13.03
N PRO A 210 -10.54 -3.67 12.62
CA PRO A 210 -11.03 -4.96 12.14
C PRO A 210 -12.00 -5.67 13.09
N PHE A 211 -11.75 -5.63 14.41
CA PHE A 211 -12.58 -6.32 15.39
C PHE A 211 -14.00 -5.74 15.52
N VAL A 212 -14.23 -4.51 15.06
CA VAL A 212 -15.53 -3.85 14.99
C VAL A 212 -16.17 -4.10 13.62
N VAL A 213 -15.48 -3.76 12.53
CA VAL A 213 -16.06 -3.78 11.18
C VAL A 213 -16.25 -5.18 10.62
N ASN A 214 -15.56 -6.18 11.15
CA ASN A 214 -15.82 -7.57 10.80
C ASN A 214 -17.14 -8.12 11.36
N LYS A 215 -17.80 -7.39 12.28
CA LYS A 215 -19.12 -7.71 12.83
C LYS A 215 -20.20 -6.88 12.11
N ASN A 216 -21.38 -7.49 11.93
CA ASN A 216 -22.48 -6.87 11.17
C ASN A 216 -22.91 -5.49 11.71
N PRO A 217 -23.11 -5.27 13.04
CA PRO A 217 -23.44 -3.94 13.55
C PRO A 217 -22.39 -2.88 13.21
N GLY A 218 -21.09 -3.24 13.32
CA GLY A 218 -19.99 -2.33 12.96
C GLY A 218 -20.00 -1.95 11.49
N ARG A 219 -20.28 -2.89 10.58
CA ARG A 219 -20.41 -2.63 9.13
C ARG A 219 -21.55 -1.64 8.84
N VAL A 220 -22.72 -1.87 9.42
CA VAL A 220 -23.88 -1.01 9.21
C VAL A 220 -23.58 0.42 9.67
N THR A 221 -23.00 0.56 10.88
CA THR A 221 -22.61 1.87 11.43
C THR A 221 -21.56 2.55 10.56
N GLU A 222 -20.54 1.83 10.14
CA GLU A 222 -19.48 2.39 9.28
C GLU A 222 -20.05 2.86 7.94
N ASN A 223 -20.87 2.06 7.28
CA ASN A 223 -21.52 2.41 6.02
C ASN A 223 -22.45 3.63 6.17
N PHE A 224 -23.08 3.81 7.32
CA PHE A 224 -23.87 4.99 7.62
C PHE A 224 -22.97 6.22 7.77
N LEU A 225 -21.91 6.12 8.58
CA LEU A 225 -20.96 7.23 8.81
C LEU A 225 -20.28 7.68 7.50
N GLU A 226 -19.94 6.77 6.58
CA GLU A 226 -19.35 7.12 5.29
C GLU A 226 -20.24 7.97 4.40
N LYS A 227 -21.57 7.89 4.56
CA LYS A 227 -22.51 8.76 3.83
C LYS A 227 -22.50 10.20 4.34
N LEU A 228 -22.04 10.40 5.58
CA LEU A 228 -22.01 11.72 6.22
C LEU A 228 -20.72 12.47 5.82
N LYS A 229 -20.85 13.42 4.91
CA LYS A 229 -19.71 14.19 4.36
C LYS A 229 -18.85 14.88 5.42
N ILE A 230 -19.44 15.24 6.56
CA ILE A 230 -18.77 15.93 7.68
C ILE A 230 -17.62 15.09 8.28
N PHE A 231 -17.72 13.77 8.26
CA PHE A 231 -16.72 12.88 8.82
C PHE A 231 -15.62 12.46 7.84
N LYS A 232 -15.72 12.80 6.54
CA LYS A 232 -14.71 12.42 5.53
C LYS A 232 -13.29 12.87 5.88
N GLY A 233 -13.14 14.01 6.53
CA GLY A 233 -11.83 14.54 6.94
C GLY A 233 -11.08 13.60 7.88
N VAL A 234 -11.79 12.96 8.80
CA VAL A 234 -11.27 12.09 9.87
C VAL A 234 -11.48 10.59 9.60
N SER A 235 -11.83 10.19 8.39
CA SER A 235 -11.87 8.78 8.00
C SER A 235 -10.53 8.08 8.31
N ALA A 236 -10.58 6.78 8.60
CA ALA A 236 -9.39 6.04 9.03
C ALA A 236 -8.37 5.81 7.90
N PHE A 237 -8.86 5.68 6.66
CA PHE A 237 -8.05 5.30 5.51
C PHE A 237 -8.28 6.24 4.33
N GLN A 238 -7.32 6.19 3.40
CA GLN A 238 -7.40 6.89 2.12
C GLN A 238 -6.86 6.03 0.99
N VAL A 239 -7.50 6.10 -0.18
CA VAL A 239 -6.89 5.68 -1.44
C VAL A 239 -6.34 6.93 -2.10
N VAL A 240 -5.07 6.91 -2.44
CA VAL A 240 -4.41 7.98 -3.19
C VAL A 240 -4.02 7.45 -4.56
N SER A 241 -4.43 8.13 -5.63
CA SER A 241 -4.18 7.70 -7.01
C SER A 241 -3.56 8.82 -7.84
N PHE A 242 -2.62 8.44 -8.70
CA PHE A 242 -1.86 9.33 -9.59
C PHE A 242 -1.86 8.73 -10.98
N THR A 243 -1.98 9.55 -12.02
CA THR A 243 -1.95 9.10 -13.41
C THR A 243 -0.68 9.60 -14.08
N LYS A 244 0.01 8.74 -14.81
CA LYS A 244 1.09 9.10 -15.70
C LYS A 244 0.48 9.67 -17.00
N PRO A 245 0.90 10.84 -17.45
CA PRO A 245 0.46 11.42 -18.73
C PRO A 245 0.68 10.50 -19.93
#